data_fd294fdc431db044fa1fd759d2170cd6
#
_entry.id   fd294fdc431db044fa1fd759d2170cd6
#
_cell.length_a   1.000
_cell.length_b   1.000
_cell.length_c   1.000
_cell.angle_alpha   90.00
_cell.angle_beta   90.00
_cell.angle_gamma   90.00
#
_symmetry.space_group_name_H-M   'P 1'
#
loop_
_entity.id
_entity.type
_entity.pdbx_description
1 polymer ?
#
loop_
_entity_poly.entity_id
_entity_poly.type
_entity_poly.pdbx_seq_one_letter_code
_entity_poly.pdbx_strand_id
1 'polypeptide(L)'
;MRARFLAVATALILVVSAVAADVPGHVALAGASGGGSVDLTDVPAATFSVQPGVEQVTVTGATPRAPLTLVRVGTLERILTIYTDDLGQVTFQYVPDDFLIFDPVVQGVLPTTAGGSLDPGQYRIVAEEVTDGAISSTLAASPEFSVLSIDDHPDPAFYDQVLPAVPGTIVGGVKPGYTAEDGFGYLETRDGTLLSVNVRLPDSDIYGPGPYPTVIQYSGYAPSKPGSPSGADAGGFLAGTMGFAYVGVNVRGSGCSGGVFDVFNAAQAADGYDVVETVARQPWVKHGRPGMIGLSYSGITQLYVAATRPPSLAAVTPLSVIEDPWDQQWPGGIYNTGFTQSWLASRDDEAAGGAQWVKDRIAGGDST
;
A
#
# COMPACT_ATOMS: atom_id res chain seq x y z
N MET A 1 -44.87 -5.37 -11.24
CA MET A 1 -43.53 -5.85 -10.88
C MET A 1 -42.47 -4.75 -10.75
N ARG A 2 -42.55 -3.64 -11.52
CA ARG A 2 -41.57 -2.55 -11.51
C ARG A 2 -41.50 -1.73 -10.21
N ALA A 3 -42.56 -1.56 -9.48
CA ALA A 3 -42.62 -0.76 -8.25
C ALA A 3 -41.99 -1.44 -7.01
N ARG A 4 -41.81 -2.76 -7.02
CA ARG A 4 -41.21 -3.48 -5.89
C ARG A 4 -39.68 -3.54 -5.96
N PHE A 5 -39.08 -3.41 -7.15
CA PHE A 5 -37.65 -3.38 -7.31
C PHE A 5 -37.02 -2.03 -6.86
N LEU A 6 -37.73 -0.93 -7.11
CA LEU A 6 -37.26 0.40 -6.69
C LEU A 6 -37.25 0.56 -5.16
N ALA A 7 -38.21 -0.06 -4.47
CA ALA A 7 -38.30 -0.01 -3.00
C ALA A 7 -37.17 -0.83 -2.31
N VAL A 8 -36.71 -1.91 -2.95
CA VAL A 8 -35.61 -2.72 -2.42
C VAL A 8 -34.27 -2.04 -2.60
N ALA A 9 -34.03 -1.37 -3.73
CA ALA A 9 -32.80 -0.60 -3.96
C ALA A 9 -32.70 0.60 -3.01
N THR A 10 -33.79 1.32 -2.78
CA THR A 10 -33.81 2.46 -1.83
C THR A 10 -33.65 2.01 -0.38
N ALA A 11 -34.18 0.84 -0.02
CA ALA A 11 -34.01 0.29 1.33
C ALA A 11 -32.58 -0.21 1.57
N LEU A 12 -31.90 -0.73 0.53
CA LEU A 12 -30.51 -1.20 0.65
C LEU A 12 -29.53 -0.03 0.82
N ILE A 13 -29.75 1.09 0.15
CA ILE A 13 -28.93 2.31 0.30
C ILE A 13 -29.14 2.93 1.69
N LEU A 14 -30.35 2.91 2.22
CA LEU A 14 -30.65 3.40 3.58
C LEU A 14 -30.08 2.50 4.69
N VAL A 15 -29.96 1.20 4.47
CA VAL A 15 -29.38 0.27 5.46
C VAL A 15 -27.86 0.40 5.50
N VAL A 16 -27.20 0.64 4.38
CA VAL A 16 -25.74 0.92 4.36
C VAL A 16 -25.42 2.24 5.06
N SER A 17 -26.26 3.27 4.89
CA SER A 17 -26.07 4.56 5.59
C SER A 17 -26.35 4.51 7.11
N ALA A 18 -27.18 3.56 7.57
CA ALA A 18 -27.53 3.45 8.99
C ALA A 18 -26.55 2.57 9.80
N VAL A 19 -25.79 1.69 9.14
CA VAL A 19 -24.81 0.82 9.82
C VAL A 19 -23.46 1.51 9.97
N ALA A 20 -23.18 2.54 9.19
CA ALA A 20 -21.93 3.28 9.24
C ALA A 20 -21.83 4.25 10.43
N ALA A 21 -22.91 4.48 11.19
CA ALA A 21 -22.95 5.51 12.23
C ALA A 21 -22.43 5.08 13.62
N ASP A 22 -22.16 3.78 13.83
CA ASP A 22 -21.86 3.27 15.20
C ASP A 22 -20.53 2.50 15.33
N VAL A 23 -19.61 2.59 14.38
CA VAL A 23 -18.28 1.98 14.51
C VAL A 23 -17.24 3.08 14.68
N PRO A 24 -16.53 3.17 15.81
CA PRO A 24 -15.49 4.17 16.00
C PRO A 24 -14.35 3.92 15.00
N GLY A 25 -14.06 4.91 14.17
CA GLY A 25 -12.96 4.86 13.21
C GLY A 25 -13.38 4.79 11.72
N HIS A 26 -14.66 4.71 11.40
CA HIS A 26 -15.10 4.77 10.02
C HIS A 26 -15.19 6.20 9.51
N VAL A 27 -14.42 6.46 8.47
CA VAL A 27 -14.56 7.63 7.61
C VAL A 27 -15.96 7.61 7.00
N ALA A 28 -16.82 8.55 7.34
CA ALA A 28 -18.11 8.69 6.69
C ALA A 28 -17.86 9.07 5.23
N LEU A 29 -18.12 8.15 4.31
CA LEU A 29 -18.21 8.46 2.90
C LEU A 29 -19.41 9.38 2.70
N ALA A 30 -19.20 10.68 2.72
CA ALA A 30 -20.17 11.62 2.20
C ALA A 30 -20.11 11.50 0.67
N GLY A 31 -20.87 10.59 0.12
CA GLY A 31 -21.11 10.51 -1.32
C GLY A 31 -21.89 11.74 -1.79
N ALA A 32 -21.24 12.88 -1.77
CA ALA A 32 -21.68 14.02 -2.52
C ALA A 32 -21.07 13.84 -3.93
N SER A 33 -21.78 13.15 -4.80
CA SER A 33 -21.60 13.28 -6.23
C SER A 33 -22.01 14.71 -6.63
N GLY A 34 -21.24 15.67 -6.22
CA GLY A 34 -21.37 17.05 -6.61
C GLY A 34 -20.60 17.26 -7.90
N GLY A 35 -21.14 16.85 -9.04
CA GLY A 35 -20.63 17.23 -10.35
C GLY A 35 -20.71 18.74 -10.54
N GLY A 36 -19.84 19.50 -9.89
CA GLY A 36 -19.68 20.92 -10.04
C GLY A 36 -18.20 21.27 -10.04
N SER A 37 -17.81 22.24 -10.86
CA SER A 37 -16.44 22.77 -10.82
C SER A 37 -16.22 23.59 -9.55
N VAL A 38 -14.98 23.52 -9.04
CA VAL A 38 -14.54 24.36 -7.92
C VAL A 38 -14.11 25.72 -8.43
N ASP A 39 -14.57 26.80 -7.79
CA ASP A 39 -13.99 28.13 -8.00
C ASP A 39 -12.78 28.27 -7.05
N LEU A 40 -11.61 28.43 -7.65
CA LEU A 40 -10.35 28.63 -6.93
C LEU A 40 -9.90 30.09 -6.90
N THR A 41 -10.76 31.03 -7.32
CA THR A 41 -10.46 32.47 -7.30
C THR A 41 -10.32 32.92 -5.83
N ASP A 42 -9.19 33.53 -5.51
CA ASP A 42 -8.90 34.05 -4.17
C ASP A 42 -8.89 32.98 -3.03
N VAL A 43 -8.80 31.69 -3.36
CA VAL A 43 -8.71 30.61 -2.37
C VAL A 43 -7.31 30.58 -1.75
N PRO A 44 -7.18 30.62 -0.41
CA PRO A 44 -5.88 30.52 0.27
C PRO A 44 -5.16 29.22 -0.03
N ALA A 45 -3.82 29.26 0.07
CA ALA A 45 -3.02 28.06 0.01
C ALA A 45 -3.31 27.16 1.23
N ALA A 46 -3.40 25.84 1.00
CA ALA A 46 -3.56 24.86 2.06
C ALA A 46 -2.32 24.79 2.94
N THR A 47 -2.53 24.48 4.23
CA THR A 47 -1.46 24.28 5.23
C THR A 47 -1.13 22.82 5.45
N PHE A 48 -1.98 21.91 4.97
CA PHE A 48 -1.74 20.47 5.03
C PHE A 48 -0.72 20.02 3.95
N SER A 49 -0.08 18.89 4.20
CA SER A 49 0.84 18.26 3.26
C SER A 49 0.12 17.28 2.35
N VAL A 50 0.54 17.21 1.10
CA VAL A 50 0.04 16.26 0.09
C VAL A 50 1.20 15.43 -0.42
N GLN A 51 1.09 14.13 -0.34
CA GLN A 51 2.03 13.16 -0.89
C GLN A 51 1.34 12.35 -1.99
N PRO A 52 1.57 12.68 -3.27
CA PRO A 52 1.08 11.89 -4.38
C PRO A 52 1.86 10.58 -4.47
N GLY A 53 1.20 9.52 -4.89
CA GLY A 53 1.78 8.19 -5.06
C GLY A 53 1.31 7.52 -6.34
N VAL A 54 1.55 6.22 -6.43
CA VAL A 54 1.05 5.40 -7.55
C VAL A 54 -0.42 5.12 -7.32
N GLU A 55 -1.27 5.66 -8.20
CA GLU A 55 -2.73 5.52 -8.18
C GLU A 55 -3.38 5.88 -6.83
N GLN A 56 -2.73 6.75 -6.06
CA GLN A 56 -3.22 7.24 -4.78
C GLN A 56 -2.61 8.60 -4.41
N VAL A 57 -3.21 9.27 -3.43
CA VAL A 57 -2.64 10.47 -2.80
C VAL A 57 -2.97 10.47 -1.31
N THR A 58 -1.99 10.74 -0.48
CA THR A 58 -2.15 10.86 0.98
C THR A 58 -2.03 12.31 1.41
N VAL A 59 -2.92 12.73 2.30
CA VAL A 59 -2.91 14.04 2.93
C VAL A 59 -2.66 13.88 4.42
N THR A 60 -1.78 14.72 4.97
CA THR A 60 -1.47 14.75 6.40
C THR A 60 -1.46 16.18 6.95
N GLY A 61 -1.71 16.33 8.24
CA GLY A 61 -1.67 17.65 8.90
C GLY A 61 -2.86 18.56 8.56
N ALA A 62 -3.93 18.01 8.03
CA ALA A 62 -5.18 18.72 7.84
C ALA A 62 -5.97 18.85 9.16
N THR A 63 -7.02 19.64 9.16
CA THR A 63 -7.94 19.70 10.31
C THR A 63 -8.59 18.33 10.51
N PRO A 64 -8.59 17.76 11.73
CA PRO A 64 -9.29 16.52 12.01
C PRO A 64 -10.78 16.59 11.68
N ARG A 65 -11.31 15.50 11.13
CA ARG A 65 -12.72 15.34 10.73
C ARG A 65 -13.22 16.42 9.76
N ALA A 66 -12.31 17.01 8.98
CA ALA A 66 -12.66 18.02 7.97
C ALA A 66 -12.82 17.38 6.59
N PRO A 67 -13.76 17.84 5.78
CA PRO A 67 -13.94 17.38 4.42
C PRO A 67 -12.81 17.89 3.52
N LEU A 68 -12.16 16.97 2.84
CA LEU A 68 -11.20 17.26 1.79
C LEU A 68 -11.70 16.67 0.47
N THR A 69 -11.59 17.44 -0.59
CA THR A 69 -12.07 17.06 -1.92
C THR A 69 -10.90 16.95 -2.90
N LEU A 70 -10.82 15.82 -3.57
CA LEU A 70 -9.96 15.63 -4.73
C LEU A 70 -10.56 16.32 -5.94
N VAL A 71 -9.78 17.17 -6.60
CA VAL A 71 -10.21 17.97 -7.75
C VAL A 71 -9.28 17.71 -8.93
N ARG A 72 -9.83 17.44 -10.10
CA ARG A 72 -9.08 17.28 -11.35
C ARG A 72 -8.64 18.63 -11.90
N VAL A 73 -7.35 18.79 -12.16
CA VAL A 73 -6.82 20.00 -12.82
C VAL A 73 -7.30 20.06 -14.28
N GLY A 74 -7.59 21.26 -14.74
CA GLY A 74 -8.07 21.51 -16.11
C GLY A 74 -9.58 21.61 -16.19
N THR A 75 -10.35 20.72 -15.60
CA THR A 75 -11.82 20.82 -15.52
C THR A 75 -12.30 21.47 -14.23
N LEU A 76 -11.47 21.45 -13.18
CA LEU A 76 -11.79 21.83 -11.81
C LEU A 76 -12.98 21.03 -11.24
N GLU A 77 -13.17 19.83 -11.75
CA GLU A 77 -14.24 18.92 -11.35
C GLU A 77 -13.91 18.28 -9.99
N ARG A 78 -14.90 18.25 -9.10
CA ARG A 78 -14.86 17.50 -7.86
C ARG A 78 -15.03 16.02 -8.14
N ILE A 79 -14.01 15.23 -7.80
CA ILE A 79 -14.00 13.78 -8.02
C ILE A 79 -14.58 13.06 -6.80
N LEU A 80 -14.03 13.33 -5.61
CA LEU A 80 -14.39 12.64 -4.39
C LEU A 80 -14.12 13.52 -3.18
N THR A 81 -15.05 13.56 -2.22
CA THR A 81 -14.86 14.19 -0.92
C THR A 81 -14.80 13.15 0.17
N ILE A 82 -13.74 13.17 0.97
CA ILE A 82 -13.54 12.28 2.13
C ILE A 82 -13.23 13.14 3.36
N TYR A 83 -13.70 12.71 4.52
CA TYR A 83 -13.35 13.35 5.79
C TYR A 83 -12.02 12.79 6.31
N THR A 84 -11.18 13.66 6.83
CA THR A 84 -9.96 13.27 7.53
C THR A 84 -10.29 12.50 8.81
N ASP A 85 -9.35 11.67 9.25
CA ASP A 85 -9.41 10.99 10.54
C ASP A 85 -9.18 11.92 11.73
N ASP A 86 -9.08 11.37 12.94
CA ASP A 86 -8.81 12.12 14.17
C ASP A 86 -7.41 12.73 14.24
N LEU A 87 -6.49 12.32 13.35
CA LEU A 87 -5.14 12.85 13.21
C LEU A 87 -5.01 13.87 12.07
N GLY A 88 -6.11 14.15 11.36
CA GLY A 88 -6.10 15.04 10.20
C GLY A 88 -5.47 14.39 8.95
N GLN A 89 -5.61 13.08 8.79
CA GLN A 89 -5.06 12.31 7.68
C GLN A 89 -6.17 11.71 6.83
N VAL A 90 -5.90 11.55 5.53
CA VAL A 90 -6.77 10.85 4.59
C VAL A 90 -5.97 10.38 3.37
N THR A 91 -6.35 9.24 2.81
CA THR A 91 -5.80 8.74 1.54
C THR A 91 -6.91 8.55 0.53
N PHE A 92 -6.72 9.15 -0.65
CA PHE A 92 -7.56 8.94 -1.83
C PHE A 92 -6.89 7.88 -2.68
N GLN A 93 -7.45 6.68 -2.71
CA GLN A 93 -6.91 5.55 -3.49
C GLN A 93 -7.96 4.86 -4.35
N TYR A 94 -9.23 4.96 -3.98
CA TYR A 94 -10.33 4.41 -4.76
C TYR A 94 -11.29 5.53 -5.14
N VAL A 95 -11.50 5.70 -6.42
CA VAL A 95 -12.46 6.67 -6.94
C VAL A 95 -13.67 5.89 -7.42
N PRO A 96 -14.86 6.14 -6.85
CA PRO A 96 -16.08 5.58 -7.42
C PRO A 96 -16.24 6.11 -8.84
N ASP A 97 -16.36 5.21 -9.79
CA ASP A 97 -16.68 5.55 -11.15
C ASP A 97 -18.14 6.03 -11.26
N ASP A 98 -18.41 6.93 -12.17
CA ASP A 98 -19.77 7.44 -12.47
C ASP A 98 -20.77 6.35 -12.83
N PHE A 99 -20.27 5.16 -13.06
CA PHE A 99 -21.04 4.00 -13.44
C PHE A 99 -21.82 3.32 -12.31
N LEU A 100 -21.72 3.73 -11.09
CA LEU A 100 -22.73 3.40 -10.10
C LEU A 100 -24.12 3.88 -10.54
N ILE A 101 -24.17 4.70 -11.57
CA ILE A 101 -25.34 4.90 -12.37
C ILE A 101 -25.45 3.71 -13.32
N PHE A 102 -26.32 2.76 -12.96
CA PHE A 102 -26.76 1.76 -13.90
C PHE A 102 -27.28 2.46 -15.15
N ASP A 103 -26.59 2.32 -16.28
CA ASP A 103 -27.17 2.72 -17.54
C ASP A 103 -28.04 1.57 -18.09
N PRO A 104 -29.35 1.61 -17.82
CA PRO A 104 -30.26 0.57 -18.26
C PRO A 104 -30.49 0.60 -19.77
N VAL A 105 -29.98 1.61 -20.47
CA VAL A 105 -30.20 1.81 -21.90
C VAL A 105 -29.12 1.07 -22.69
N VAL A 106 -27.88 1.11 -22.22
CA VAL A 106 -26.77 0.53 -22.95
C VAL A 106 -26.72 -0.97 -22.76
N GLN A 107 -27.09 -1.46 -21.56
CA GLN A 107 -26.85 -2.84 -21.34
C GLN A 107 -27.86 -3.61 -20.65
N GLY A 108 -28.76 -3.00 -19.94
CA GLY A 108 -29.62 -3.76 -19.05
C GLY A 108 -28.86 -4.75 -18.18
N VAL A 109 -27.57 -4.57 -17.99
CA VAL A 109 -26.64 -5.52 -17.43
C VAL A 109 -25.65 -4.81 -16.53
N LEU A 110 -24.95 -5.53 -15.75
CA LEU A 110 -23.97 -5.23 -14.77
C LEU A 110 -23.05 -4.03 -15.08
N PRO A 111 -22.63 -3.29 -14.07
CA PRO A 111 -21.64 -2.24 -14.24
C PRO A 111 -20.42 -2.78 -14.98
N THR A 112 -19.99 -2.05 -15.99
CA THR A 112 -18.91 -2.47 -16.89
C THR A 112 -17.53 -2.21 -16.31
N THR A 113 -17.46 -1.38 -15.25
CA THR A 113 -16.23 -1.10 -14.52
C THR A 113 -16.53 -1.08 -13.05
N ALA A 114 -15.73 -1.76 -12.25
CA ALA A 114 -15.71 -1.59 -10.81
C ALA A 114 -14.95 -0.30 -10.51
N GLY A 115 -15.31 0.41 -9.44
CA GLY A 115 -14.50 1.52 -8.95
C GLY A 115 -13.05 1.08 -8.92
N GLY A 116 -12.16 1.86 -9.55
CA GLY A 116 -10.75 1.54 -9.72
C GLY A 116 -9.87 2.37 -8.80
N SER A 117 -8.60 2.13 -8.90
CA SER A 117 -7.56 2.99 -8.36
C SER A 117 -7.71 4.41 -8.90
N LEU A 118 -7.16 5.39 -8.21
CA LEU A 118 -7.15 6.77 -8.68
C LEU A 118 -6.38 6.85 -10.01
N ASP A 119 -7.04 7.36 -11.04
CA ASP A 119 -6.43 7.54 -12.36
C ASP A 119 -5.16 8.39 -12.30
N PRO A 120 -4.11 8.02 -13.03
CA PRO A 120 -2.95 8.89 -13.22
C PRO A 120 -3.37 10.25 -13.81
N GLY A 121 -2.77 11.33 -13.32
CA GLY A 121 -3.10 12.67 -13.80
C GLY A 121 -2.73 13.78 -12.84
N GLN A 122 -3.24 14.99 -13.18
CA GLN A 122 -2.97 16.19 -12.41
C GLN A 122 -4.17 16.52 -11.52
N TYR A 123 -3.90 16.72 -10.24
CA TYR A 123 -4.91 16.95 -9.22
C TYR A 123 -4.55 18.07 -8.25
N ARG A 124 -5.54 18.48 -7.47
CA ARG A 124 -5.42 19.28 -6.25
C ARG A 124 -6.29 18.67 -5.17
N ILE A 125 -5.93 18.94 -3.92
CA ILE A 125 -6.81 18.72 -2.78
C ILE A 125 -7.32 20.08 -2.34
N VAL A 126 -8.61 20.18 -2.13
CA VAL A 126 -9.26 21.38 -1.58
C VAL A 126 -9.91 21.06 -0.23
N ALA A 127 -9.72 21.95 0.73
CA ALA A 127 -10.48 21.91 1.98
C ALA A 127 -11.79 22.63 1.77
N GLU A 128 -12.88 22.04 2.19
CA GLU A 128 -14.23 22.56 1.96
C GLU A 128 -15.03 22.68 3.25
N GLU A 129 -16.02 23.52 3.26
CA GLU A 129 -17.02 23.59 4.31
C GLU A 129 -18.28 22.89 3.81
N VAL A 130 -18.85 22.05 4.67
CA VAL A 130 -20.10 21.35 4.39
C VAL A 130 -21.16 21.81 5.36
N THR A 131 -22.28 22.33 4.82
CA THR A 131 -23.44 22.76 5.59
C THR A 131 -24.67 22.01 5.07
N ASP A 132 -25.42 21.40 5.97
CA ASP A 132 -26.62 20.60 5.66
C ASP A 132 -26.36 19.50 4.61
N GLY A 133 -25.15 18.91 4.63
CA GLY A 133 -24.75 17.84 3.71
C GLY A 133 -24.36 18.30 2.31
N ALA A 134 -24.27 19.60 2.07
CA ALA A 134 -23.81 20.19 0.82
C ALA A 134 -22.55 21.03 1.01
N ILE A 135 -21.66 21.04 0.03
CA ILE A 135 -20.49 21.91 0.03
C ILE A 135 -20.96 23.36 -0.08
N SER A 136 -20.59 24.18 0.89
CA SER A 136 -20.98 25.57 1.00
C SER A 136 -19.88 26.55 0.57
N SER A 137 -18.60 26.21 0.80
CA SER A 137 -17.47 27.05 0.42
C SER A 137 -16.18 26.24 0.31
N THR A 138 -15.22 26.77 -0.49
CA THR A 138 -13.83 26.25 -0.55
C THR A 138 -12.96 27.11 0.36
N LEU A 139 -12.30 26.49 1.32
CA LEU A 139 -11.53 27.16 2.36
C LEU A 139 -10.05 27.31 2.02
N ALA A 140 -9.46 26.30 1.39
CA ALA A 140 -8.05 26.29 1.00
C ALA A 140 -7.80 25.27 -0.12
N ALA A 141 -6.74 25.48 -0.90
CA ALA A 141 -6.34 24.57 -1.98
C ALA A 141 -4.84 24.24 -1.91
N SER A 142 -4.49 22.97 -2.17
CA SER A 142 -3.10 22.54 -2.34
C SER A 142 -2.51 23.10 -3.65
N PRO A 143 -1.19 23.11 -3.82
CA PRO A 143 -0.57 23.12 -5.14
C PRO A 143 -1.07 21.98 -6.02
N GLU A 144 -0.83 22.09 -7.33
CA GLU A 144 -1.05 20.97 -8.25
C GLU A 144 -0.02 19.88 -8.00
N PHE A 145 -0.45 18.63 -8.15
CA PHE A 145 0.41 17.47 -8.07
C PHE A 145 0.02 16.41 -9.10
N SER A 146 0.95 15.51 -9.40
CA SER A 146 0.73 14.39 -10.31
C SER A 146 0.54 13.12 -9.52
N VAL A 147 -0.51 12.36 -9.84
CA VAL A 147 -0.64 10.96 -9.44
C VAL A 147 0.03 10.09 -10.48
N LEU A 148 0.90 9.19 -10.04
CA LEU A 148 1.69 8.31 -10.90
C LEU A 148 0.86 7.10 -11.35
N SER A 149 1.18 6.61 -12.55
CA SER A 149 0.75 5.28 -13.01
C SER A 149 1.68 4.20 -12.45
N ILE A 150 1.17 2.97 -12.38
CA ILE A 150 1.99 1.80 -12.10
C ILE A 150 3.13 1.61 -13.12
N ASP A 151 2.93 2.09 -14.35
CA ASP A 151 3.91 2.02 -15.45
C ASP A 151 4.88 3.21 -15.48
N ASP A 152 4.73 4.21 -14.61
CA ASP A 152 5.67 5.32 -14.47
C ASP A 152 6.91 4.86 -13.70
N HIS A 153 8.04 4.77 -14.39
CA HIS A 153 9.31 4.35 -13.80
C HIS A 153 10.27 5.53 -13.64
N PRO A 154 10.97 5.64 -12.50
CA PRO A 154 12.01 6.64 -12.32
C PRO A 154 13.22 6.37 -13.23
N ASP A 155 14.13 7.37 -13.29
CA ASP A 155 15.42 7.18 -13.91
C ASP A 155 16.13 5.94 -13.31
N PRO A 156 16.77 5.08 -14.12
CA PRO A 156 17.48 3.91 -13.61
C PRO A 156 18.49 4.18 -12.48
N ALA A 157 19.07 5.37 -12.41
CA ALA A 157 19.97 5.75 -11.32
C ALA A 157 19.26 5.85 -9.96
N PHE A 158 17.95 6.00 -9.93
CA PHE A 158 17.16 5.97 -8.70
C PHE A 158 17.37 4.67 -7.90
N TYR A 159 17.57 3.57 -8.59
CA TYR A 159 17.77 2.25 -7.99
C TYR A 159 19.21 2.00 -7.47
N ASP A 160 20.14 2.95 -7.62
CA ASP A 160 21.52 2.84 -7.12
C ASP A 160 21.64 3.09 -5.59
N GLN A 161 20.55 2.92 -4.87
CA GLN A 161 20.50 3.00 -3.41
C GLN A 161 21.35 1.89 -2.77
N VAL A 162 22.01 2.20 -1.65
CA VAL A 162 22.84 1.23 -0.93
C VAL A 162 22.07 0.67 0.25
N LEU A 163 21.84 -0.65 0.22
CA LEU A 163 21.16 -1.34 1.30
C LEU A 163 22.16 -1.84 2.35
N PRO A 164 21.84 -1.72 3.64
CA PRO A 164 22.64 -2.34 4.69
C PRO A 164 22.60 -3.86 4.55
N ALA A 165 23.74 -4.50 4.73
CA ALA A 165 23.84 -5.95 4.66
C ALA A 165 24.75 -6.48 5.77
N VAL A 166 24.27 -7.50 6.49
CA VAL A 166 25.02 -8.12 7.57
C VAL A 166 25.41 -9.56 7.19
N PRO A 167 26.69 -9.96 7.42
CA PRO A 167 27.10 -11.33 7.26
C PRO A 167 26.33 -12.27 8.21
N GLY A 168 25.79 -13.36 7.66
CA GLY A 168 25.04 -14.34 8.41
C GLY A 168 25.86 -15.58 8.83
N THR A 169 25.21 -16.41 9.64
CA THR A 169 25.64 -17.75 9.97
C THR A 169 24.73 -18.78 9.31
N ILE A 170 25.15 -20.04 9.21
CA ILE A 170 24.32 -21.13 8.67
C ILE A 170 22.92 -21.19 9.28
N VAL A 171 22.80 -20.88 10.56
CA VAL A 171 21.52 -20.98 11.29
C VAL A 171 20.68 -19.71 11.18
N GLY A 172 21.02 -18.80 10.26
CA GLY A 172 20.26 -17.56 10.04
C GLY A 172 20.54 -16.42 11.06
N GLY A 173 21.48 -16.61 11.97
CA GLY A 173 21.99 -15.56 12.85
C GLY A 173 22.96 -14.62 12.14
N VAL A 174 23.43 -13.57 12.83
CA VAL A 174 24.52 -12.71 12.37
C VAL A 174 25.86 -13.22 12.84
N LYS A 175 26.93 -12.95 12.12
CA LYS A 175 28.29 -13.31 12.54
C LYS A 175 28.74 -12.53 13.79
N PRO A 176 29.62 -13.09 14.63
CA PRO A 176 30.21 -12.36 15.75
C PRO A 176 30.82 -11.02 15.30
N GLY A 177 30.53 -9.95 16.03
CA GLY A 177 30.95 -8.60 15.71
C GLY A 177 29.90 -7.75 15.00
N TYR A 178 28.79 -8.35 14.60
CA TYR A 178 27.64 -7.68 14.03
C TYR A 178 26.40 -7.87 14.92
N THR A 179 25.45 -6.96 14.80
CA THR A 179 24.12 -7.07 15.39
C THR A 179 23.09 -7.28 14.29
N ALA A 180 21.89 -7.70 14.65
CA ALA A 180 20.80 -7.82 13.70
C ALA A 180 20.38 -6.47 13.11
N GLU A 181 20.59 -5.40 13.86
CA GLU A 181 20.31 -4.02 13.44
C GLU A 181 21.24 -3.57 12.30
N ASP A 182 22.45 -4.11 12.20
CA ASP A 182 23.39 -3.73 11.13
C ASP A 182 22.89 -4.11 9.72
N GLY A 183 21.93 -5.04 9.63
CA GLY A 183 21.27 -5.42 8.38
C GLY A 183 19.93 -4.73 8.14
N PHE A 184 19.49 -3.91 9.10
CA PHE A 184 18.21 -3.17 8.97
C PHE A 184 18.45 -1.79 8.37
N GLY A 185 17.51 -1.31 7.58
CA GLY A 185 17.49 0.01 6.99
C GLY A 185 16.22 0.27 6.18
N TYR A 186 16.32 1.24 5.30
CA TYR A 186 15.21 1.67 4.46
C TYR A 186 15.59 1.69 2.98
N LEU A 187 14.58 1.48 2.15
CA LEU A 187 14.61 1.60 0.70
C LEU A 187 13.53 2.61 0.31
N GLU A 188 13.89 3.60 -0.49
CA GLU A 188 12.95 4.59 -1.02
C GLU A 188 12.30 4.07 -2.30
N THR A 189 10.98 4.20 -2.40
CA THR A 189 10.20 3.89 -3.60
C THR A 189 10.01 5.13 -4.47
N ARG A 190 9.56 4.95 -5.71
CA ARG A 190 9.40 6.02 -6.73
C ARG A 190 8.55 7.20 -6.29
N ASP A 191 7.67 7.01 -5.32
CA ASP A 191 6.81 8.05 -4.76
C ASP A 191 7.33 8.63 -3.43
N GLY A 192 8.56 8.28 -3.04
CA GLY A 192 9.20 8.76 -1.83
C GLY A 192 8.83 7.99 -0.55
N THR A 193 8.05 6.92 -0.66
CA THR A 193 7.74 6.07 0.50
C THR A 193 8.98 5.25 0.90
N LEU A 194 9.30 5.25 2.19
CA LEU A 194 10.41 4.47 2.74
C LEU A 194 9.91 3.09 3.19
N LEU A 195 10.43 2.03 2.60
CA LEU A 195 10.14 0.65 3.00
C LEU A 195 11.23 0.12 3.90
N SER A 196 10.86 -0.47 5.03
CA SER A 196 11.82 -1.11 5.93
C SER A 196 12.34 -2.41 5.30
N VAL A 197 13.66 -2.58 5.37
CA VAL A 197 14.40 -3.70 4.80
C VAL A 197 15.35 -4.30 5.81
N ASN A 198 15.55 -5.62 5.76
CA ASN A 198 16.58 -6.33 6.50
C ASN A 198 17.32 -7.27 5.56
N VAL A 199 18.64 -7.13 5.47
CA VAL A 199 19.46 -7.92 4.54
C VAL A 199 20.42 -8.81 5.31
N ARG A 200 20.42 -10.11 4.98
CA ARG A 200 21.35 -11.11 5.51
C ARG A 200 22.06 -11.81 4.39
N LEU A 201 23.37 -11.75 4.44
CA LEU A 201 24.23 -12.49 3.53
C LEU A 201 24.49 -13.90 4.07
N PRO A 202 24.80 -14.89 3.20
CA PRO A 202 25.20 -16.20 3.62
C PRO A 202 26.49 -16.19 4.44
N ASP A 203 26.76 -17.31 5.13
CA ASP A 203 28.04 -17.49 5.81
C ASP A 203 29.20 -17.58 4.81
N SER A 204 30.03 -16.55 4.78
CA SER A 204 31.17 -16.49 3.87
C SER A 204 32.24 -17.55 4.10
N ASP A 205 32.30 -18.15 5.30
CA ASP A 205 33.28 -19.21 5.60
C ASP A 205 32.84 -20.53 4.94
N ILE A 206 31.56 -20.65 4.59
CA ILE A 206 30.99 -21.83 3.95
C ILE A 206 30.74 -21.62 2.48
N TYR A 207 30.15 -20.46 2.14
CA TYR A 207 29.68 -20.15 0.78
C TYR A 207 30.61 -19.23 0.00
N GLY A 208 31.73 -18.81 0.61
CA GLY A 208 32.68 -17.87 0.02
C GLY A 208 32.23 -16.41 0.12
N PRO A 209 33.00 -15.47 -0.45
CA PRO A 209 32.78 -14.02 -0.27
C PRO A 209 31.64 -13.44 -1.12
N GLY A 210 30.93 -14.24 -1.90
CA GLY A 210 29.89 -13.78 -2.82
C GLY A 210 30.44 -13.40 -4.21
N PRO A 211 29.66 -12.79 -5.11
CA PRO A 211 28.23 -12.46 -4.92
C PRO A 211 27.34 -13.70 -4.81
N TYR A 212 26.19 -13.54 -4.15
CA TYR A 212 25.33 -14.66 -3.78
C TYR A 212 24.05 -14.71 -4.64
N PRO A 213 23.50 -15.91 -4.92
CA PRO A 213 22.10 -15.99 -5.33
C PRO A 213 21.25 -15.34 -4.24
N THR A 214 20.22 -14.59 -4.64
CA THR A 214 19.49 -13.71 -3.74
C THR A 214 17.99 -13.94 -3.84
N VAL A 215 17.31 -13.97 -2.72
CA VAL A 215 15.87 -14.04 -2.62
C VAL A 215 15.32 -12.88 -1.82
N ILE A 216 14.20 -12.34 -2.29
CA ILE A 216 13.44 -11.27 -1.66
C ILE A 216 12.17 -11.88 -1.07
N GLN A 217 11.87 -11.55 0.17
CA GLN A 217 10.57 -11.80 0.80
C GLN A 217 9.90 -10.45 1.03
N TYR A 218 8.88 -10.15 0.25
CA TYR A 218 8.11 -8.91 0.29
C TYR A 218 6.73 -9.20 0.86
N SER A 219 6.40 -8.64 2.03
CA SER A 219 5.24 -9.09 2.81
C SER A 219 4.65 -8.02 3.71
N GLY A 220 3.35 -8.13 3.98
CA GLY A 220 2.66 -7.39 5.04
C GLY A 220 2.80 -8.03 6.44
N TYR A 221 3.61 -9.08 6.60
CA TYR A 221 3.98 -9.61 7.92
C TYR A 221 5.20 -8.86 8.48
N ALA A 222 6.23 -9.52 8.98
CA ALA A 222 7.39 -8.83 9.54
C ALA A 222 8.74 -9.31 8.95
N PRO A 223 8.91 -9.37 7.61
CA PRO A 223 10.12 -9.90 7.00
C PRO A 223 11.34 -9.01 7.25
N SER A 224 11.16 -7.71 7.46
CA SER A 224 12.25 -6.77 7.75
C SER A 224 12.64 -6.71 9.24
N LYS A 225 11.90 -7.41 10.13
CA LYS A 225 12.19 -7.36 11.56
C LYS A 225 13.62 -7.77 11.87
N PRO A 226 14.40 -6.95 12.57
CA PRO A 226 15.76 -7.28 12.98
C PRO A 226 15.80 -8.53 13.89
N GLY A 227 16.83 -9.33 13.76
CA GLY A 227 17.13 -10.40 14.71
C GLY A 227 16.45 -11.73 14.48
N SER A 228 15.42 -11.80 13.68
CA SER A 228 14.74 -13.08 13.44
C SER A 228 14.24 -13.20 12.00
N PRO A 229 14.52 -14.29 11.30
CA PRO A 229 13.52 -14.79 10.40
C PRO A 229 12.33 -15.14 11.31
N SER A 230 11.22 -14.38 11.24
CA SER A 230 10.06 -14.66 12.06
C SER A 230 9.64 -16.12 11.84
N GLY A 231 9.09 -16.78 12.86
CA GLY A 231 8.73 -18.20 12.74
C GLY A 231 7.70 -18.52 11.66
N ALA A 232 6.99 -17.48 11.14
CA ALA A 232 6.17 -17.58 9.94
C ALA A 232 6.99 -17.55 8.64
N ASP A 233 8.23 -17.07 8.70
CA ASP A 233 9.08 -16.80 7.55
C ASP A 233 10.26 -17.76 7.49
N ALA A 234 9.96 -19.04 7.33
CA ALA A 234 10.96 -20.07 7.06
C ALA A 234 11.85 -19.74 5.83
N GLY A 235 11.42 -18.78 5.00
CA GLY A 235 12.15 -18.34 3.81
C GLY A 235 13.56 -17.85 4.11
N GLY A 236 13.74 -16.99 5.13
CA GLY A 236 15.05 -16.47 5.51
C GLY A 236 15.98 -17.55 6.07
N PHE A 237 15.44 -18.48 6.86
CA PHE A 237 16.21 -19.64 7.36
C PHE A 237 16.63 -20.56 6.21
N LEU A 238 15.71 -20.92 5.32
CA LEU A 238 16.00 -21.74 4.16
C LEU A 238 17.03 -21.08 3.24
N ALA A 239 16.87 -19.80 2.97
CA ALA A 239 17.81 -19.05 2.14
C ALA A 239 19.23 -19.10 2.72
N GLY A 240 19.39 -18.81 4.02
CA GLY A 240 20.69 -18.88 4.71
C GLY A 240 21.34 -20.26 4.66
N THR A 241 20.56 -21.32 4.86
CA THR A 241 21.05 -22.71 4.82
C THR A 241 21.41 -23.20 3.42
N MET A 242 20.88 -22.55 2.38
CA MET A 242 21.14 -22.86 0.98
C MET A 242 22.18 -21.95 0.32
N GLY A 243 22.75 -21.00 1.06
CA GLY A 243 23.75 -20.06 0.56
C GLY A 243 23.16 -18.91 -0.26
N PHE A 244 21.89 -18.56 -0.05
CA PHE A 244 21.26 -17.38 -0.64
C PHE A 244 21.40 -16.17 0.27
N ALA A 245 21.62 -14.99 -0.29
CA ALA A 245 21.34 -13.76 0.40
C ALA A 245 19.82 -13.59 0.56
N TYR A 246 19.39 -13.15 1.73
CA TYR A 246 17.99 -12.91 2.05
C TYR A 246 17.73 -11.43 2.22
N VAL A 247 16.67 -10.93 1.59
CA VAL A 247 16.20 -9.56 1.69
C VAL A 247 14.73 -9.60 2.14
N GLY A 248 14.49 -9.28 3.39
CA GLY A 248 13.14 -9.12 3.93
C GLY A 248 12.68 -7.69 3.83
N VAL A 249 11.55 -7.42 3.19
CA VAL A 249 10.99 -6.09 2.99
C VAL A 249 9.53 -6.07 3.41
N ASN A 250 9.17 -5.14 4.30
CA ASN A 250 7.77 -4.89 4.63
C ASN A 250 7.10 -4.07 3.53
N VAL A 251 5.86 -4.43 3.17
CA VAL A 251 5.04 -3.61 2.28
C VAL A 251 4.73 -2.26 2.93
N ARG A 252 4.40 -1.24 2.12
CA ARG A 252 4.00 0.08 2.64
C ARG A 252 2.94 -0.03 3.72
N GLY A 253 3.04 0.83 4.73
CA GLY A 253 2.11 0.89 5.85
C GLY A 253 2.13 -0.31 6.79
N SER A 254 3.17 -1.19 6.71
CA SER A 254 3.32 -2.32 7.63
C SER A 254 4.74 -2.38 8.21
N GLY A 255 4.87 -2.95 9.40
CA GLY A 255 6.13 -2.96 10.11
C GLY A 255 6.64 -1.53 10.36
N CYS A 256 7.89 -1.24 9.96
CA CYS A 256 8.45 0.11 9.99
C CYS A 256 8.45 0.78 8.59
N SER A 257 7.71 0.25 7.63
CA SER A 257 7.54 0.90 6.34
C SER A 257 6.57 2.06 6.43
N GLY A 258 6.91 3.18 5.79
CA GLY A 258 6.03 4.33 5.63
C GLY A 258 4.88 4.07 4.67
N GLY A 259 4.07 5.10 4.46
CA GLY A 259 2.89 5.03 3.60
C GLY A 259 1.67 4.43 4.29
N VAL A 260 0.63 4.18 3.52
CA VAL A 260 -0.65 3.64 4.01
C VAL A 260 -0.79 2.19 3.59
N PHE A 261 -1.18 1.34 4.54
CA PHE A 261 -1.44 -0.07 4.27
C PHE A 261 -2.78 -0.24 3.53
N ASP A 262 -2.72 -1.01 2.47
CA ASP A 262 -3.89 -1.58 1.82
C ASP A 262 -3.55 -3.00 1.34
N VAL A 263 -4.55 -3.79 0.99
CA VAL A 263 -4.35 -5.20 0.66
C VAL A 263 -4.18 -5.37 -0.83
N PHE A 264 -2.95 -5.63 -1.28
CA PHE A 264 -2.61 -5.97 -2.67
C PHE A 264 -2.98 -4.90 -3.71
N ASN A 265 -2.79 -3.63 -3.39
CA ASN A 265 -3.09 -2.54 -4.30
C ASN A 265 -1.94 -2.27 -5.33
N ALA A 266 -2.21 -1.38 -6.28
CA ALA A 266 -1.26 -1.00 -7.33
C ALA A 266 0.03 -0.40 -6.77
N ALA A 267 -0.07 0.42 -5.71
CA ALA A 267 1.09 1.02 -5.07
C ALA A 267 2.02 -0.03 -4.47
N GLN A 268 1.49 -1.07 -3.79
CA GLN A 268 2.31 -2.18 -3.29
C GLN A 268 2.99 -2.96 -4.43
N ALA A 269 2.32 -3.13 -5.56
CA ALA A 269 2.92 -3.80 -6.72
C ALA A 269 4.06 -2.98 -7.32
N ALA A 270 3.89 -1.66 -7.45
CA ALA A 270 4.91 -0.73 -7.92
C ALA A 270 6.12 -0.66 -6.97
N ASP A 271 5.87 -0.64 -5.65
CA ASP A 271 6.93 -0.74 -4.63
C ASP A 271 7.76 -2.01 -4.80
N GLY A 272 7.08 -3.14 -5.00
CA GLY A 272 7.76 -4.41 -5.21
C GLY A 272 8.63 -4.41 -6.46
N TYR A 273 8.25 -3.70 -7.52
CA TYR A 273 9.12 -3.44 -8.67
C TYR A 273 10.38 -2.69 -8.23
N ASP A 274 10.21 -1.57 -7.50
CA ASP A 274 11.33 -0.75 -7.04
C ASP A 274 12.26 -1.53 -6.11
N VAL A 275 11.69 -2.38 -5.25
CA VAL A 275 12.45 -3.32 -4.40
C VAL A 275 13.31 -4.26 -5.26
N VAL A 276 12.74 -4.90 -6.28
CA VAL A 276 13.47 -5.84 -7.14
C VAL A 276 14.62 -5.14 -7.85
N GLU A 277 14.38 -3.97 -8.45
CA GLU A 277 15.39 -3.23 -9.20
C GLU A 277 16.48 -2.67 -8.28
N THR A 278 16.14 -2.17 -7.11
CA THR A 278 17.13 -1.70 -6.12
C THR A 278 18.00 -2.85 -5.57
N VAL A 279 17.39 -3.98 -5.26
CA VAL A 279 18.13 -5.17 -4.80
C VAL A 279 19.05 -5.69 -5.90
N ALA A 280 18.63 -5.69 -7.16
CA ALA A 280 19.44 -6.13 -8.28
C ALA A 280 20.74 -5.32 -8.46
N ARG A 281 20.77 -4.06 -8.02
CA ARG A 281 21.94 -3.17 -8.09
C ARG A 281 22.97 -3.42 -6.99
N GLN A 282 22.65 -4.24 -5.98
CA GLN A 282 23.57 -4.47 -4.87
C GLN A 282 24.75 -5.34 -5.31
N PRO A 283 25.99 -5.01 -4.89
CA PRO A 283 27.20 -5.70 -5.34
C PRO A 283 27.29 -7.15 -4.88
N TRP A 284 26.51 -7.54 -3.88
CA TRP A 284 26.44 -8.89 -3.36
C TRP A 284 25.38 -9.76 -4.06
N VAL A 285 24.59 -9.22 -5.00
CA VAL A 285 23.57 -9.95 -5.78
C VAL A 285 24.21 -10.58 -7.01
N LYS A 286 24.16 -11.89 -7.08
CA LYS A 286 24.73 -12.63 -8.20
C LYS A 286 23.99 -12.34 -9.50
N HIS A 287 24.76 -11.89 -10.49
CA HIS A 287 24.27 -11.53 -11.84
C HIS A 287 23.25 -10.37 -11.85
N GLY A 288 23.06 -9.63 -10.76
CA GLY A 288 22.03 -8.59 -10.69
C GLY A 288 20.60 -9.14 -10.87
N ARG A 289 20.34 -10.37 -10.50
CA ARG A 289 19.07 -11.06 -10.78
C ARG A 289 18.53 -11.78 -9.52
N PRO A 290 17.84 -11.05 -8.62
CA PRO A 290 17.19 -11.66 -7.47
C PRO A 290 15.94 -12.46 -7.90
N GLY A 291 15.58 -13.46 -7.09
CA GLY A 291 14.26 -14.10 -7.12
C GLY A 291 13.40 -13.67 -5.94
N MET A 292 12.14 -14.10 -5.95
CA MET A 292 11.24 -13.89 -4.80
C MET A 292 10.80 -15.23 -4.21
N ILE A 293 10.62 -15.25 -2.88
CA ILE A 293 10.19 -16.41 -2.12
C ILE A 293 9.14 -16.01 -1.09
N GLY A 294 8.22 -16.90 -0.76
CA GLY A 294 7.31 -16.67 0.36
C GLY A 294 6.04 -17.50 0.32
N LEU A 295 5.41 -17.55 1.49
CA LEU A 295 4.18 -18.29 1.76
C LEU A 295 3.04 -17.32 2.07
N SER A 296 1.83 -17.59 1.58
CA SER A 296 0.63 -16.80 1.86
C SER A 296 0.80 -15.35 1.38
N TYR A 297 0.74 -14.33 2.25
CA TYR A 297 0.91 -12.93 1.86
C TYR A 297 2.14 -12.73 0.97
N SER A 298 3.31 -13.17 1.42
CA SER A 298 4.55 -13.08 0.63
C SER A 298 4.59 -14.00 -0.60
N GLY A 299 3.69 -14.96 -0.70
CA GLY A 299 3.43 -15.72 -1.93
C GLY A 299 2.61 -14.91 -2.92
N ILE A 300 1.53 -14.28 -2.44
CA ILE A 300 0.59 -13.50 -3.25
C ILE A 300 1.28 -12.26 -3.81
N THR A 301 2.03 -11.50 -3.00
CA THR A 301 2.74 -10.31 -3.45
C THR A 301 3.68 -10.57 -4.63
N GLN A 302 4.26 -11.76 -4.73
CA GLN A 302 5.11 -12.12 -5.86
C GLN A 302 4.38 -12.08 -7.20
N LEU A 303 3.10 -12.45 -7.22
CA LEU A 303 2.28 -12.43 -8.44
C LEU A 303 2.00 -11.00 -8.88
N TYR A 304 1.67 -10.11 -7.94
CA TYR A 304 1.43 -8.69 -8.22
C TYR A 304 2.70 -7.99 -8.68
N VAL A 305 3.83 -8.24 -8.02
CA VAL A 305 5.14 -7.71 -8.44
C VAL A 305 5.55 -8.25 -9.80
N ALA A 306 5.39 -9.55 -10.07
CA ALA A 306 5.72 -10.13 -11.36
C ALA A 306 4.85 -9.58 -12.49
N ALA A 307 3.60 -9.20 -12.20
CA ALA A 307 2.70 -8.57 -13.17
C ALA A 307 3.23 -7.21 -13.66
N THR A 308 3.98 -6.48 -12.82
CA THR A 308 4.65 -5.22 -13.21
C THR A 308 5.92 -5.45 -14.06
N ARG A 309 6.34 -6.69 -14.23
CA ARG A 309 7.45 -7.13 -15.11
C ARG A 309 8.81 -6.48 -14.81
N PRO A 310 9.34 -6.52 -13.56
CA PRO A 310 10.66 -5.98 -13.28
C PRO A 310 11.72 -6.71 -14.12
N PRO A 311 12.54 -6.01 -14.93
CA PRO A 311 13.49 -6.66 -15.84
C PRO A 311 14.56 -7.49 -15.12
N SER A 312 14.87 -7.17 -13.85
CA SER A 312 15.86 -7.88 -13.06
C SER A 312 15.30 -9.09 -12.32
N LEU A 313 13.98 -9.29 -12.26
CA LEU A 313 13.36 -10.42 -11.58
C LEU A 313 13.72 -11.74 -12.27
N ALA A 314 14.40 -12.64 -11.55
CA ALA A 314 14.84 -13.92 -12.11
C ALA A 314 13.77 -15.01 -12.05
N ALA A 315 13.07 -15.11 -10.92
CA ALA A 315 12.09 -16.16 -10.67
C ALA A 315 11.18 -15.78 -9.49
N VAL A 316 10.01 -16.38 -9.44
CA VAL A 316 9.09 -16.34 -8.30
C VAL A 316 8.80 -17.76 -7.82
N THR A 317 8.64 -17.93 -6.51
CA THR A 317 8.28 -19.20 -5.88
C THR A 317 7.09 -19.00 -4.94
N PRO A 318 5.91 -18.67 -5.49
CA PRO A 318 4.75 -18.36 -4.69
C PRO A 318 4.14 -19.62 -4.08
N LEU A 319 3.96 -19.62 -2.76
CA LEU A 319 3.35 -20.72 -2.01
C LEU A 319 2.04 -20.27 -1.37
N SER A 320 1.01 -21.14 -1.41
CA SER A 320 -0.32 -20.90 -0.82
C SER A 320 -0.92 -19.56 -1.27
N VAL A 321 -0.99 -19.37 -2.56
CA VAL A 321 -1.53 -18.16 -3.18
C VAL A 321 -3.04 -18.27 -3.43
N ILE A 322 -3.67 -17.14 -3.59
CA ILE A 322 -5.07 -17.00 -4.01
C ILE A 322 -5.10 -16.29 -5.36
N GLU A 323 -6.04 -16.65 -6.18
CA GLU A 323 -6.24 -16.06 -7.49
C GLU A 323 -7.06 -14.78 -7.38
N ASP A 324 -8.14 -14.84 -6.60
CA ASP A 324 -9.07 -13.76 -6.39
C ASP A 324 -9.31 -13.54 -4.89
N PRO A 325 -8.86 -12.39 -4.33
CA PRO A 325 -9.10 -12.06 -2.93
C PRO A 325 -10.58 -12.00 -2.57
N TRP A 326 -11.44 -11.56 -3.49
CA TRP A 326 -12.87 -11.50 -3.24
C TRP A 326 -13.48 -12.92 -3.07
N ASP A 327 -13.19 -13.81 -3.99
CA ASP A 327 -13.71 -15.19 -3.92
C ASP A 327 -13.23 -15.91 -2.66
N GLN A 328 -12.02 -15.62 -2.19
CA GLN A 328 -11.52 -16.18 -0.94
C GLN A 328 -12.22 -15.60 0.30
N GLN A 329 -12.41 -14.27 0.33
CA GLN A 329 -12.98 -13.57 1.48
C GLN A 329 -14.51 -13.71 1.55
N TRP A 330 -15.17 -13.83 0.40
CA TRP A 330 -16.62 -14.01 0.27
C TRP A 330 -16.97 -15.22 -0.59
N PRO A 331 -16.60 -16.44 -0.20
CA PRO A 331 -16.89 -17.63 -0.98
C PRO A 331 -18.41 -17.78 -1.20
N GLY A 332 -18.82 -17.78 -2.46
CA GLY A 332 -20.24 -17.80 -2.83
C GLY A 332 -21.01 -16.54 -2.40
N GLY A 333 -20.34 -15.41 -2.21
CA GLY A 333 -20.95 -14.15 -1.78
C GLY A 333 -21.23 -14.04 -0.27
N ILE A 334 -20.71 -14.98 0.54
CA ILE A 334 -20.90 -15.02 1.98
C ILE A 334 -19.59 -14.64 2.67
N TYR A 335 -19.63 -13.63 3.54
CA TYR A 335 -18.45 -13.20 4.28
C TYR A 335 -17.89 -14.31 5.18
N ASN A 336 -16.61 -14.60 5.02
CA ASN A 336 -15.91 -15.58 5.82
C ASN A 336 -15.55 -15.03 7.20
N THR A 337 -16.42 -15.21 8.18
CA THR A 337 -16.23 -14.74 9.56
C THR A 337 -15.18 -15.54 10.35
N GLY A 338 -14.73 -16.67 9.82
CA GLY A 338 -13.70 -17.49 10.45
C GLY A 338 -12.31 -16.90 10.23
N PHE A 339 -11.70 -17.23 9.10
CA PHE A 339 -10.35 -16.78 8.79
C PHE A 339 -10.27 -15.28 8.47
N THR A 340 -11.14 -14.79 7.57
CA THR A 340 -11.03 -13.43 7.00
C THR A 340 -11.11 -12.36 8.08
N GLN A 341 -12.09 -12.42 8.95
CA GLN A 341 -12.29 -11.41 9.98
C GLN A 341 -11.07 -11.29 10.91
N SER A 342 -10.55 -12.41 11.39
CA SER A 342 -9.40 -12.44 12.29
C SER A 342 -8.11 -12.03 11.58
N TRP A 343 -7.97 -12.41 10.32
CA TRP A 343 -6.79 -12.06 9.53
C TRP A 343 -6.74 -10.57 9.20
N LEU A 344 -7.85 -9.98 8.75
CA LEU A 344 -7.94 -8.54 8.50
C LEU A 344 -7.68 -7.73 9.78
N ALA A 345 -8.32 -8.08 10.89
CA ALA A 345 -8.07 -7.42 12.16
C ALA A 345 -6.59 -7.48 12.59
N SER A 346 -5.91 -8.60 12.32
CA SER A 346 -4.48 -8.71 12.59
C SER A 346 -3.62 -7.87 11.65
N ARG A 347 -4.08 -7.60 10.41
CA ARG A 347 -3.37 -6.70 9.49
C ARG A 347 -3.56 -5.24 9.88
N ASP A 348 -4.75 -4.85 10.29
CA ASP A 348 -5.02 -3.51 10.82
C ASP A 348 -4.17 -3.21 12.07
N ASP A 349 -4.04 -4.16 12.98
CA ASP A 349 -3.20 -4.01 14.18
C ASP A 349 -1.71 -3.88 13.82
N GLU A 350 -1.23 -4.62 12.82
CA GLU A 350 0.13 -4.51 12.31
C GLU A 350 0.38 -3.17 11.61
N ALA A 351 -0.55 -2.73 10.76
CA ALA A 351 -0.50 -1.46 10.04
C ALA A 351 -0.56 -0.25 10.98
N ALA A 352 -1.29 -0.36 12.09
CA ALA A 352 -1.34 0.68 13.12
C ALA A 352 -0.07 0.73 14.02
N GLY A 353 1.01 0.08 13.64
CA GLY A 353 2.22 -0.02 14.46
C GLY A 353 1.99 -0.84 15.74
N GLY A 354 1.02 -1.76 15.71
CA GLY A 354 0.64 -2.59 16.85
C GLY A 354 1.72 -3.56 17.30
N ALA A 355 2.57 -4.01 16.40
CA ALA A 355 3.66 -4.94 16.72
C ALA A 355 4.67 -4.30 17.69
N GLN A 356 5.04 -5.02 18.75
CA GLN A 356 5.91 -4.48 19.80
C GLN A 356 7.27 -4.00 19.27
N TRP A 357 7.87 -4.72 18.33
CA TRP A 357 9.17 -4.33 17.76
C TRP A 357 9.12 -3.00 16.99
N VAL A 358 7.98 -2.66 16.38
CA VAL A 358 7.75 -1.37 15.73
C VAL A 358 7.66 -0.26 16.77
N LYS A 359 6.86 -0.48 17.83
CA LYS A 359 6.74 0.45 18.96
C LYS A 359 8.09 0.73 19.62
N ASP A 360 8.91 -0.29 19.78
CA ASP A 360 10.25 -0.17 20.35
C ASP A 360 11.17 0.70 19.48
N ARG A 361 11.09 0.56 18.16
CA ARG A 361 11.85 1.39 17.22
C ARG A 361 11.38 2.84 17.22
N ILE A 362 10.07 3.07 17.17
CA ILE A 362 9.52 4.44 17.24
C ILE A 362 9.94 5.10 18.57
N ALA A 363 9.87 4.39 19.68
CA ALA A 363 10.33 4.87 20.98
C ALA A 363 11.83 5.14 21.00
N GLY A 364 12.63 4.44 20.18
CA GLY A 364 14.05 4.66 19.98
C GLY A 364 14.38 5.84 19.06
N GLY A 365 13.36 6.52 18.50
CA GLY A 365 13.55 7.68 17.63
C GLY A 365 13.55 7.35 16.13
N ASP A 366 13.18 6.14 15.75
CA ASP A 366 12.95 5.78 14.35
C ASP A 366 11.57 6.30 13.91
N SER A 367 11.53 6.98 12.79
CA SER A 367 10.29 7.52 12.21
C SER A 367 10.32 7.34 10.69
N THR A 368 9.31 6.75 10.14
CA THR A 368 9.06 6.69 8.68
C THR A 368 8.00 7.69 8.27
#